data_440d3e78ebfdf1fba93d7929f839ba97
#
_entry.id   440d3e78ebfdf1fba93d7929f839ba97
#
_cell.length_a   1.000
_cell.length_b   1.000
_cell.length_c   1.000
_cell.angle_alpha   90.00
_cell.angle_beta   90.00
_cell.angle_gamma   90.00
#
_symmetry.space_group_name_H-M   'P 1'
#
loop_
_entity.id
_entity.type
_entity.pdbx_description
1 polymer ?
#
loop_
_entity_poly.entity_id
_entity_poly.type
_entity_poly.pdbx_seq_one_letter_code
_entity_poly.pdbx_strand_id
1 'polypeptide(L)' 'MDRWSRIIAPEDLGETIQAARMDRGWSQRDLARLSGIAQSAISDMESGKHTLYAERLFSLLEECGVTLRAEWTTDDAPGS' A
#
# COMPACT_ATOMS: atom_id res chain seq x y z
N MET A 1 -16.78 -0.28 6.81
CA MET A 1 -15.97 -0.78 7.94
C MET A 1 -14.54 -0.32 7.76
N ASP A 2 -13.95 0.19 8.80
CA ASP A 2 -12.58 0.68 8.75
C ASP A 2 -11.60 -0.45 8.98
N ARG A 3 -10.49 -0.39 8.24
CA ARG A 3 -9.39 -1.34 8.40
C ARG A 3 -8.10 -0.57 8.66
N TRP A 4 -7.17 -1.25 9.28
CA TRP A 4 -5.86 -0.65 9.52
C TRP A 4 -4.80 -1.74 9.60
N SER A 5 -3.57 -1.34 9.38
CA SER A 5 -2.44 -2.22 9.59
C SER A 5 -1.23 -1.40 10.01
N ARG A 6 -0.34 -2.03 10.77
CA ARG A 6 0.92 -1.41 11.15
C ARG A 6 1.89 -1.50 9.96
N ILE A 7 2.60 -0.42 9.72
CA ILE A 7 3.58 -0.35 8.65
C ILE A 7 4.96 -0.30 9.28
N ILE A 8 5.71 -1.41 9.15
CA ILE A 8 7.03 -1.55 9.76
C ILE A 8 8.13 -1.53 8.72
N ALA A 9 7.82 -1.96 7.51
CA ALA A 9 8.79 -2.11 6.43
C ALA A 9 8.14 -1.71 5.10
N PRO A 10 8.94 -1.42 4.06
CA PRO A 10 8.38 -1.04 2.76
C PRO A 10 7.40 -2.06 2.18
N GLU A 11 7.67 -3.36 2.36
CA GLU A 11 6.79 -4.42 1.87
C GLU A 11 5.39 -4.36 2.48
N ASP A 12 5.27 -3.80 3.69
CA ASP A 12 3.95 -3.65 4.33
C ASP A 12 3.06 -2.67 3.56
N LEU A 13 3.68 -1.68 2.90
CA LEU A 13 2.94 -0.74 2.07
C LEU A 13 2.38 -1.44 0.84
N GLY A 14 3.16 -2.36 0.24
CA GLY A 14 2.68 -3.15 -0.89
C GLY A 14 1.52 -4.05 -0.50
N GLU A 15 1.62 -4.70 0.65
CA GLU A 15 0.54 -5.54 1.16
C GLU A 15 -0.72 -4.71 1.44
N THR A 16 -0.53 -3.49 1.94
CA THR A 16 -1.65 -2.58 2.20
C THR A 16 -2.34 -2.17 0.90
N ILE A 17 -1.57 -1.88 -0.14
CA ILE A 17 -2.13 -1.56 -1.45
C ILE A 17 -2.99 -2.72 -1.94
N GLN A 18 -2.48 -3.95 -1.84
CA GLN A 18 -3.21 -5.13 -2.26
C GLN A 18 -4.51 -5.30 -1.46
N ALA A 19 -4.42 -5.20 -0.14
CA ALA A 19 -5.60 -5.37 0.72
C ALA A 19 -6.66 -4.31 0.44
N ALA A 20 -6.24 -3.06 0.33
CA ALA A 20 -7.18 -1.95 0.08
C ALA A 20 -7.81 -2.07 -1.32
N ARG A 21 -7.01 -2.48 -2.31
CA ARG A 21 -7.49 -2.70 -3.66
C ARG A 21 -8.56 -3.80 -3.68
N MET A 22 -8.25 -4.92 -3.03
CA MET A 22 -9.17 -6.06 -2.98
C MET A 22 -10.47 -5.72 -2.23
N ASP A 23 -10.36 -4.92 -1.18
CA ASP A 23 -11.54 -4.47 -0.44
C ASP A 23 -12.48 -3.62 -1.30
N ARG A 24 -11.94 -2.98 -2.34
CA ARG A 24 -12.76 -2.23 -3.30
C ARG A 24 -13.25 -3.07 -4.46
N GLY A 25 -12.87 -4.34 -4.50
CA GLY A 25 -13.24 -5.24 -5.59
C GLY A 25 -12.48 -4.98 -6.89
N TRP A 26 -11.33 -4.31 -6.81
CA TRP A 26 -10.53 -3.98 -8.00
C TRP A 26 -9.47 -5.03 -8.27
N SER A 27 -9.25 -5.33 -9.55
CA SER A 27 -8.08 -6.08 -9.98
C SER A 27 -6.88 -5.16 -10.06
N GLN A 28 -5.69 -5.73 -10.23
CA GLN A 28 -4.49 -4.92 -10.49
C GLN A 28 -4.66 -4.10 -11.78
N ARG A 29 -5.33 -4.68 -12.78
CA ARG A 29 -5.60 -3.98 -14.03
C ARG A 29 -6.51 -2.77 -13.81
N ASP A 30 -7.52 -2.93 -12.96
CA ASP A 30 -8.41 -1.82 -12.61
C ASP A 30 -7.63 -0.69 -11.97
N LEU A 31 -6.77 -1.03 -11.01
CA LEU A 31 -5.96 -0.02 -10.32
C LEU A 31 -4.98 0.65 -11.28
N ALA A 32 -4.39 -0.12 -12.20
CA ALA A 32 -3.50 0.45 -13.21
C ALA A 32 -4.23 1.48 -14.07
N ARG A 33 -5.45 1.14 -14.50
CA ARG A 33 -6.27 2.04 -15.31
C ARG A 33 -6.65 3.31 -14.53
N LEU A 34 -7.03 3.15 -13.28
CA LEU A 34 -7.48 4.28 -12.45
C LEU A 34 -6.31 5.20 -12.05
N SER A 35 -5.15 4.63 -11.81
CA SER A 35 -4.00 5.41 -11.31
C SER A 35 -3.07 5.92 -12.41
N GLY A 36 -3.13 5.31 -13.59
CA GLY A 36 -2.19 5.61 -14.66
C GLY A 36 -0.82 4.95 -14.46
N ILE A 37 -0.69 4.06 -13.47
CA ILE A 37 0.56 3.35 -13.18
C ILE A 37 0.50 1.98 -13.85
N ALA A 38 1.61 1.56 -14.46
CA ALA A 38 1.66 0.27 -15.15
C ALA A 38 1.32 -0.88 -14.20
N GLN A 39 0.57 -1.86 -14.70
CA GLN A 39 0.18 -3.01 -13.89
C GLN A 39 1.41 -3.76 -13.37
N SER A 40 2.47 -3.87 -14.17
CA SER A 40 3.70 -4.54 -13.74
C SER A 40 4.32 -3.85 -12.52
N ALA A 41 4.27 -2.52 -12.47
CA ALA A 41 4.77 -1.77 -11.32
C ALA A 41 3.92 -2.03 -10.09
N ILE A 42 2.61 -2.06 -10.25
CA ILE A 42 1.69 -2.37 -9.15
C ILE A 42 1.95 -3.78 -8.62
N SER A 43 2.11 -4.75 -9.52
CA SER A 43 2.41 -6.13 -9.16
C SER A 43 3.71 -6.22 -8.36
N ASP A 44 4.75 -5.52 -8.79
CA ASP A 44 6.03 -5.49 -8.10
C ASP A 44 5.88 -4.91 -6.69
N MET A 45 5.17 -3.81 -6.55
CA MET A 45 4.94 -3.18 -5.25
C MET A 45 4.16 -4.10 -4.32
N GLU A 46 3.10 -4.75 -4.81
CA GLU A 46 2.29 -5.65 -4.02
C GLU A 46 3.07 -6.91 -3.60
N SER A 47 4.07 -7.31 -4.37
CA SER A 47 4.91 -8.46 -4.03
C SER A 47 6.05 -8.09 -3.08
N GLY A 48 6.14 -6.83 -2.69
CA GLY A 48 7.12 -6.38 -1.71
C GLY A 48 8.40 -5.79 -2.29
N LYS A 49 8.50 -5.68 -3.60
CA LYS A 49 9.69 -5.05 -4.21
C LYS A 49 9.72 -3.57 -3.86
N HIS A 50 10.91 -3.10 -3.51
CA HIS A 50 11.09 -1.71 -3.12
C HIS A 50 12.51 -1.28 -3.41
N THR A 51 12.79 0.02 -3.22
CA THR A 51 14.10 0.60 -3.50
C THR A 51 14.95 0.70 -2.25
N LEU A 52 16.25 0.88 -2.45
CA LEU A 52 17.17 1.14 -1.33
C LEU A 52 16.77 2.42 -0.59
N TYR A 53 16.26 3.41 -1.31
CA TYR A 53 15.75 4.63 -0.69
C TYR A 53 14.65 4.32 0.32
N ALA A 54 13.71 3.48 -0.07
CA ALA A 54 12.60 3.09 0.82
C ALA A 54 13.12 2.36 2.06
N GLU A 55 14.08 1.44 1.90
CA GLU A 55 14.68 0.73 3.02
C GLU A 55 15.33 1.69 4.01
N ARG A 56 16.09 2.64 3.49
CA ARG A 56 16.78 3.63 4.32
C ARG A 56 15.82 4.53 5.05
N LEU A 57 14.73 4.93 4.37
CA LEU A 57 13.70 5.75 4.98
C LEU A 57 13.09 5.04 6.18
N PHE A 58 12.73 3.76 6.01
CA PHE A 58 12.14 2.98 7.09
C PHE A 58 13.14 2.74 8.23
N SER A 59 14.41 2.53 7.92
CA SER A 59 15.45 2.38 8.96
C SER A 59 15.55 3.63 9.82
N LEU A 60 15.53 4.80 9.19
CA LEU A 60 15.61 6.06 9.92
C LEU A 60 14.36 6.31 10.77
N LEU A 61 13.19 5.96 10.25
CA LEU A 61 11.96 6.07 11.02
C LEU A 61 12.00 5.19 12.27
N GLU A 62 12.51 3.97 12.12
CA GLU A 62 12.66 3.05 13.24
C GLU A 62 13.63 3.61 14.29
N GLU A 63 14.78 4.11 13.86
CA GLU A 63 15.76 4.70 14.79
C GLU A 63 15.18 5.90 15.54
N CYS A 64 14.33 6.67 14.89
CA CYS A 64 13.70 7.83 15.50
C CYS A 64 12.48 7.47 16.36
N GLY A 65 12.15 6.18 16.45
CA GLY A 65 11.00 5.74 17.24
C GLY A 65 9.66 6.09 16.62
N VAL A 66 9.62 6.29 15.30
CA VAL A 66 8.38 6.64 14.60
C VAL A 66 7.60 5.39 14.27
N THR A 67 6.31 5.38 14.62
CA THR A 67 5.39 4.30 14.31
C THR A 67 4.47 4.75 13.18
N LEU A 68 4.33 3.92 12.14
CA LEU A 68 3.45 4.21 11.02
C LEU A 68 2.24 3.29 11.04
N ARG A 69 1.13 3.82 10.58
CA ARG A 69 -0.12 3.09 10.51
C ARG A 69 -0.86 3.49 9.25
N ALA A 70 -1.32 2.50 8.49
CA ALA A 70 -2.19 2.72 7.34
C ALA A 70 -3.63 2.48 7.76
N GLU A 71 -4.53 3.32 7.29
CA GLU A 71 -5.96 3.18 7.56
C GLU A 71 -6.73 3.36 6.25
N TRP A 72 -7.76 2.54 6.06
CA TRP A 72 -8.64 2.67 4.89
C TRP A 72 -10.01 2.11 5.23
N THR A 73 -10.99 2.45 4.40
CA THR A 73 -12.34 1.92 4.59
C THR A 73 -12.60 0.83 3.57
N THR A 74 -13.45 -0.12 3.94
CA THR A 74 -13.90 -1.17 3.03
C THR A 74 -15.19 -0.78 2.33
N ASP A 75 -15.73 0.38 2.66
CA ASP A 75 -16.97 0.88 2.07
C ASP A 75 -16.72 1.31 0.62
N ASP A 76 -17.82 1.54 -0.09
CA ASP A 76 -17.73 2.02 -1.46
C ASP A 76 -16.95 3.31 -1.54
N ALA A 77 -16.51 3.62 -2.76
CA ALA A 77 -15.73 4.81 -2.98
C ALA A 77 -16.39 6.06 -2.41
N PRO A 78 -15.58 7.03 -1.98
CA PRO A 78 -16.11 8.29 -1.47
C PRO A 78 -17.14 8.90 -2.42
N GLY A 79 -18.22 9.38 -1.87
CA GLY A 79 -19.29 9.99 -2.66
C GLY A 79 -20.36 9.02 -3.10
N SER A 80 -20.18 7.76 -2.81
CA SER A 80 -21.20 6.75 -3.13
C SER A 80 -22.20 6.64 -2.01
#